data_28e9b64a6ba8c0bde5b0a59baf1a0716
#
_entry.id   28e9b64a6ba8c0bde5b0a59baf1a0716
#
_cell.length_a   1.000
_cell.length_b   1.000
_cell.length_c   1.000
_cell.angle_alpha   90.00
_cell.angle_beta   90.00
_cell.angle_gamma   90.00
#
_symmetry.space_group_name_H-M   'P 1'
#
loop_
_entity.id
_entity.type
_entity.pdbx_description
1 polymer ?
#
loop_
_entity_poly.entity_id
_entity_poly.type
_entity_poly.pdbx_seq_one_letter_code
_entity_poly.pdbx_strand_id
1 'polypeptide(L)'
;MLAAMALLASSVAMAQSTTNSIFIEQVGDGSTISITQKGQSNKVGTEQNRVVLEGNNQTITATQEGNNNSIQGAIVQADNVDMDVTITGDNNTLTYDQGDAASVAGSTQTLAVTGDSNTLAFNQGTAASATGATQTITITGDTNTLTSTINADDVVNTKTIAGDGNTITTVQDGTAGKNIEMLLTGNTNTITVNQKSTTNVDTLKLNSTSTGSTITINQCNAGGPC
;
A
#
# COMPACT_ATOMS: atom_id res chain seq x y z
N MET A 1 -21.43 31.43 -14.18
CA MET A 1 -20.31 31.96 -13.41
C MET A 1 -19.33 30.80 -13.27
N LEU A 2 -18.35 30.69 -14.18
CA LEU A 2 -17.33 29.64 -14.14
C LEU A 2 -16.31 30.03 -13.06
N ALA A 3 -16.25 29.27 -11.97
CA ALA A 3 -15.17 29.39 -11.02
C ALA A 3 -13.92 28.74 -11.64
N ALA A 4 -12.90 29.54 -11.90
CA ALA A 4 -11.60 29.05 -12.30
C ALA A 4 -10.99 28.32 -11.12
N MET A 5 -10.88 26.99 -11.19
CA MET A 5 -10.08 26.20 -10.26
C MET A 5 -8.61 26.57 -10.46
N ALA A 6 -8.03 27.20 -9.46
CA ALA A 6 -6.60 27.39 -9.41
C ALA A 6 -5.96 26.07 -8.97
N LEU A 7 -5.39 25.36 -9.92
CA LEU A 7 -4.59 24.16 -9.67
C LEU A 7 -3.24 24.60 -9.07
N LEU A 8 -3.11 24.54 -7.75
CA LEU A 8 -1.83 24.70 -7.07
C LEU A 8 -1.15 23.32 -6.94
N ALA A 9 -0.71 22.79 -8.06
CA ALA A 9 0.16 21.63 -8.04
C ALA A 9 1.62 22.09 -8.02
N SER A 10 2.31 21.89 -6.91
CA SER A 10 3.78 21.95 -6.92
C SER A 10 4.30 20.55 -7.22
N SER A 11 4.53 20.24 -8.48
CA SER A 11 5.19 19.01 -8.89
C SER A 11 6.68 19.24 -9.12
N VAL A 12 7.53 18.57 -8.40
CA VAL A 12 8.95 18.45 -8.75
C VAL A 12 9.18 17.05 -9.28
N ALA A 13 9.17 16.89 -10.59
CA ALA A 13 9.57 15.65 -11.22
C ALA A 13 11.03 15.78 -11.69
N MET A 14 11.93 14.98 -11.14
CA MET A 14 13.31 14.87 -11.61
C MET A 14 13.56 13.46 -12.15
N ALA A 15 13.60 13.33 -13.45
CA ALA A 15 14.01 12.10 -14.12
C ALA A 15 15.45 12.23 -14.63
N GLN A 16 16.33 11.38 -14.16
CA GLN A 16 17.75 11.35 -14.57
C GLN A 16 18.05 10.25 -15.59
N SER A 17 17.08 9.82 -16.38
CA SER A 17 17.27 8.82 -17.44
C SER A 17 16.23 8.90 -18.53
N THR A 18 16.58 8.42 -19.72
CA THR A 18 15.81 8.51 -20.95
C THR A 18 14.56 7.62 -21.01
N THR A 19 14.26 6.81 -19.98
CA THR A 19 13.17 5.83 -19.99
C THR A 19 12.28 5.84 -18.77
N ASN A 20 12.50 6.71 -17.79
CA ASN A 20 11.61 6.88 -16.66
C ASN A 20 10.32 7.59 -17.10
N SER A 21 9.18 7.16 -16.57
CA SER A 21 7.90 7.73 -16.92
C SER A 21 7.00 7.96 -15.72
N ILE A 22 6.22 9.04 -15.77
CA ILE A 22 5.26 9.42 -14.74
C ILE A 22 3.96 9.79 -15.43
N PHE A 23 2.88 9.05 -15.13
CA PHE A 23 1.54 9.30 -15.61
C PHE A 23 0.60 9.38 -14.41
N ILE A 24 0.19 10.59 -14.07
CA ILE A 24 -0.69 10.86 -12.94
C ILE A 24 -1.88 11.67 -13.46
N GLU A 25 -3.06 11.30 -13.00
CA GLU A 25 -4.28 12.06 -13.15
C GLU A 25 -4.74 12.50 -11.77
N GLN A 26 -4.85 13.81 -11.55
CA GLN A 26 -5.28 14.35 -10.28
C GLN A 26 -6.59 15.10 -10.44
N VAL A 27 -7.55 14.76 -9.59
CA VAL A 27 -8.86 15.41 -9.51
C VAL A 27 -9.13 15.73 -8.04
N GLY A 28 -9.39 16.99 -7.72
CA GLY A 28 -9.67 17.43 -6.34
C GLY A 28 -8.67 18.45 -5.79
N ASP A 29 -8.88 18.86 -4.56
CA ASP A 29 -8.17 19.95 -3.92
C ASP A 29 -7.08 19.42 -2.96
N GLY A 30 -6.06 20.25 -2.70
CA GLY A 30 -5.11 20.09 -1.61
C GLY A 30 -4.04 19.01 -1.80
N SER A 31 -3.85 18.52 -3.01
CA SER A 31 -2.83 17.51 -3.29
C SER A 31 -1.41 18.10 -3.26
N THR A 32 -0.51 17.35 -2.69
CA THR A 32 0.94 17.58 -2.78
C THR A 32 1.56 16.31 -3.35
N ILE A 33 2.22 16.41 -4.48
CA ILE A 33 2.86 15.27 -5.13
C ILE A 33 4.34 15.57 -5.26
N SER A 34 5.19 14.69 -4.80
CA SER A 34 6.63 14.78 -4.99
C SER A 34 7.14 13.41 -5.40
N ILE A 35 7.64 13.28 -6.61
CA ILE A 35 8.15 12.00 -7.11
C ILE A 35 9.59 12.18 -7.56
N THR A 36 10.46 11.30 -7.13
CA THR A 36 11.85 11.23 -7.55
C THR A 36 12.12 9.85 -8.10
N GLN A 37 12.62 9.77 -9.32
CA GLN A 37 13.05 8.51 -9.96
C GLN A 37 14.51 8.59 -10.33
N LYS A 38 15.31 7.67 -9.81
CA LYS A 38 16.74 7.51 -10.13
C LYS A 38 16.97 6.13 -10.73
N GLY A 39 17.79 6.05 -11.77
CA GLY A 39 18.00 4.83 -12.54
C GLY A 39 17.20 4.80 -13.83
N GLN A 40 16.89 3.64 -14.35
CA GLN A 40 16.30 3.49 -15.68
C GLN A 40 14.96 2.75 -15.64
N SER A 41 14.06 3.10 -16.55
CA SER A 41 12.80 2.39 -16.79
C SER A 41 11.87 2.33 -15.58
N ASN A 42 12.02 3.21 -14.59
CA ASN A 42 11.10 3.32 -13.49
C ASN A 42 9.78 3.97 -13.95
N LYS A 43 8.67 3.48 -13.45
CA LYS A 43 7.34 3.93 -13.85
C LYS A 43 6.48 4.30 -12.65
N VAL A 44 5.75 5.40 -12.79
CA VAL A 44 4.61 5.74 -11.94
C VAL A 44 3.41 5.87 -12.86
N GLY A 45 2.53 4.87 -12.85
CA GLY A 45 1.48 4.72 -13.84
C GLY A 45 1.98 4.37 -15.24
N THR A 46 1.05 4.25 -16.16
CA THR A 46 1.29 4.13 -17.60
C THR A 46 0.32 5.06 -18.34
N GLU A 47 0.52 5.25 -19.64
CA GLU A 47 -0.38 6.06 -20.46
C GLU A 47 -1.82 5.53 -20.42
N GLN A 48 -2.01 4.22 -20.36
CA GLN A 48 -3.30 3.55 -20.31
C GLN A 48 -3.84 3.37 -18.88
N ASN A 49 -2.95 3.26 -17.89
CA ASN A 49 -3.28 3.09 -16.48
C ASN A 49 -2.51 4.13 -15.67
N ARG A 50 -3.04 5.34 -15.62
CA ARG A 50 -2.47 6.43 -14.83
C ARG A 50 -2.66 6.14 -13.35
N VAL A 51 -1.79 6.68 -12.52
CA VAL A 51 -2.10 6.79 -11.09
C VAL A 51 -3.16 7.88 -10.95
N VAL A 52 -4.34 7.49 -10.53
CA VAL A 52 -5.48 8.39 -10.35
C VAL A 52 -5.56 8.84 -8.90
N LEU A 53 -5.68 10.13 -8.68
CA LEU A 53 -5.79 10.74 -7.36
C LEU A 53 -7.05 11.59 -7.33
N GLU A 54 -8.05 11.15 -6.61
CA GLU A 54 -9.31 11.86 -6.39
C GLU A 54 -9.51 12.13 -4.91
N GLY A 55 -10.21 13.24 -4.59
CA GLY A 55 -10.50 13.65 -3.21
C GLY A 55 -9.59 14.76 -2.70
N ASN A 56 -9.77 15.12 -1.42
CA ASN A 56 -9.13 16.28 -0.81
C ASN A 56 -7.95 15.88 0.09
N ASN A 57 -7.05 16.82 0.37
CA ASN A 57 -5.96 16.76 1.33
C ASN A 57 -4.99 15.57 1.11
N GLN A 58 -4.74 15.22 -0.11
CA GLN A 58 -3.82 14.14 -0.46
C GLN A 58 -2.37 14.62 -0.39
N THR A 59 -1.50 13.81 0.14
CA THR A 59 -0.04 14.01 0.10
C THR A 59 0.57 12.70 -0.39
N ILE A 60 1.36 12.73 -1.43
CA ILE A 60 2.04 11.56 -1.94
C ILE A 60 3.50 11.91 -2.15
N THR A 61 4.36 11.19 -1.52
CA THR A 61 5.80 11.24 -1.77
C THR A 61 6.19 9.87 -2.32
N ALA A 62 6.82 9.80 -3.44
CA ALA A 62 7.29 8.55 -4.00
C ALA A 62 8.75 8.70 -4.40
N THR A 63 9.60 7.83 -4.00
CA THR A 63 11.00 7.79 -4.41
C THR A 63 11.29 6.40 -4.97
N GLN A 64 11.83 6.31 -6.16
CA GLN A 64 12.26 5.06 -6.77
C GLN A 64 13.76 5.17 -7.11
N GLU A 65 14.56 4.27 -6.57
CA GLU A 65 15.98 4.15 -6.89
C GLU A 65 16.27 2.74 -7.42
N GLY A 66 17.01 2.63 -8.52
CA GLY A 66 17.23 1.38 -9.24
C GLY A 66 16.52 1.34 -10.58
N ASN A 67 16.32 0.16 -11.13
CA ASN A 67 15.82 0.03 -12.50
C ASN A 67 14.49 -0.76 -12.55
N ASN A 68 13.65 -0.44 -13.53
CA ASN A 68 12.40 -1.16 -13.84
C ASN A 68 11.39 -1.24 -12.67
N ASN A 69 11.44 -0.33 -11.72
CA ASN A 69 10.45 -0.29 -10.67
C ASN A 69 9.12 0.29 -11.17
N SER A 70 8.00 -0.21 -10.69
CA SER A 70 6.67 0.20 -11.11
C SER A 70 5.77 0.51 -9.92
N ILE A 71 5.16 1.68 -9.91
CA ILE A 71 4.09 2.07 -9.02
C ILE A 71 2.83 2.27 -9.85
N GLN A 72 1.74 1.59 -9.51
CA GLN A 72 0.46 1.66 -10.18
C GLN A 72 -0.68 1.74 -9.17
N GLY A 73 -1.83 2.25 -9.57
CA GLY A 73 -3.03 2.21 -8.77
C GLY A 73 -3.88 3.46 -8.83
N ALA A 74 -4.88 3.49 -7.98
CA ALA A 74 -5.80 4.60 -7.84
C ALA A 74 -6.08 4.94 -6.38
N ILE A 75 -6.28 6.21 -6.09
CA ILE A 75 -6.85 6.73 -4.86
C ILE A 75 -8.12 7.46 -5.26
N VAL A 76 -9.25 6.88 -4.94
CA VAL A 76 -10.57 7.36 -5.34
C VAL A 76 -11.44 7.55 -4.11
N GLN A 77 -12.26 8.59 -4.07
CA GLN A 77 -13.22 8.88 -3.00
C GLN A 77 -12.59 8.92 -1.59
N ALA A 78 -11.35 9.33 -1.50
CA ALA A 78 -10.60 9.33 -0.26
C ALA A 78 -10.26 10.75 0.19
N ASP A 79 -10.60 11.09 1.44
CA ASP A 79 -10.17 12.31 2.10
C ASP A 79 -8.94 12.02 2.97
N ASN A 80 -8.05 13.01 3.13
CA ASN A 80 -6.90 12.97 4.03
C ASN A 80 -5.97 11.75 3.82
N VAL A 81 -5.64 11.44 2.59
CA VAL A 81 -4.65 10.40 2.27
C VAL A 81 -3.24 10.96 2.41
N ASP A 82 -2.41 10.27 3.12
CA ASP A 82 -0.97 10.51 3.19
C ASP A 82 -0.28 9.20 2.81
N MET A 83 0.45 9.17 1.72
CA MET A 83 1.13 7.97 1.24
C MET A 83 2.59 8.28 1.00
N ASP A 84 3.47 7.67 1.71
CA ASP A 84 4.91 7.83 1.57
C ASP A 84 5.49 6.51 1.05
N VAL A 85 6.05 6.49 -0.12
CA VAL A 85 6.58 5.29 -0.76
C VAL A 85 8.08 5.49 -0.95
N THR A 86 8.87 4.53 -0.65
CA THR A 86 10.29 4.47 -1.01
C THR A 86 10.57 3.08 -1.56
N ILE A 87 11.15 2.97 -2.71
CA ILE A 87 11.54 1.71 -3.33
C ILE A 87 13.01 1.81 -3.72
N THR A 88 13.82 0.88 -3.28
CA THR A 88 15.25 0.79 -3.60
C THR A 88 15.55 -0.62 -4.08
N GLY A 89 16.17 -0.74 -5.25
CA GLY A 89 16.44 -2.00 -5.92
C GLY A 89 15.80 -2.08 -7.30
N ASP A 90 15.86 -3.22 -7.92
CA ASP A 90 15.43 -3.41 -9.30
C ASP A 90 14.14 -4.25 -9.41
N ASN A 91 13.33 -3.97 -10.42
CA ASN A 91 12.15 -4.77 -10.79
C ASN A 91 11.06 -4.89 -9.70
N ASN A 92 10.97 -3.95 -8.78
CA ASN A 92 9.92 -3.97 -7.78
C ASN A 92 8.59 -3.45 -8.36
N THR A 93 7.49 -4.06 -7.95
CA THR A 93 6.14 -3.65 -8.35
C THR A 93 5.30 -3.34 -7.13
N LEU A 94 4.73 -2.15 -7.10
CA LEU A 94 3.72 -1.73 -6.14
C LEU A 94 2.41 -1.45 -6.87
N THR A 95 1.35 -2.12 -6.48
CA THR A 95 -0.01 -1.79 -6.86
C THR A 95 -0.75 -1.26 -5.64
N TYR A 96 -1.45 -0.16 -5.81
CA TYR A 96 -2.16 0.52 -4.75
C TYR A 96 -3.57 0.87 -5.21
N ASP A 97 -4.56 0.48 -4.43
CA ASP A 97 -5.96 0.72 -4.73
C ASP A 97 -6.69 1.15 -3.45
N GLN A 98 -7.21 2.37 -3.44
CA GLN A 98 -7.80 2.97 -2.26
C GLN A 98 -9.11 3.68 -2.60
N GLY A 99 -10.16 3.32 -1.86
CA GLY A 99 -11.45 4.01 -1.92
C GLY A 99 -12.29 3.70 -3.15
N ASP A 100 -12.02 2.64 -3.88
CA ASP A 100 -12.75 2.30 -5.11
C ASP A 100 -14.25 2.04 -4.86
N ALA A 101 -14.61 1.44 -3.75
CA ALA A 101 -16.00 1.13 -3.41
C ALA A 101 -16.54 1.88 -2.19
N ALA A 102 -15.69 2.42 -1.31
CA ALA A 102 -16.11 3.02 -0.07
C ALA A 102 -15.13 4.07 0.46
N SER A 103 -15.56 4.91 1.41
CA SER A 103 -14.75 5.96 2.02
C SER A 103 -13.54 5.40 2.77
N VAL A 104 -12.42 6.09 2.68
CA VAL A 104 -11.16 5.78 3.37
C VAL A 104 -10.55 7.00 4.04
N ALA A 105 -11.37 7.91 4.52
CA ALA A 105 -10.94 9.13 5.17
C ALA A 105 -9.91 8.88 6.29
N GLY A 106 -8.91 9.74 6.42
CA GLY A 106 -7.90 9.66 7.47
C GLY A 106 -6.85 8.55 7.30
N SER A 107 -6.58 8.12 6.10
CA SER A 107 -5.58 7.10 5.83
C SER A 107 -4.16 7.63 5.90
N THR A 108 -3.28 6.87 6.49
CA THR A 108 -1.82 7.05 6.41
C THR A 108 -1.22 5.72 5.97
N GLN A 109 -0.40 5.76 4.94
CA GLN A 109 0.29 4.57 4.46
C GLN A 109 1.77 4.77 4.62
N THR A 110 2.65 4.15 4.80
CA THR A 110 4.10 4.28 4.67
C THR A 110 4.59 2.99 4.07
N LEU A 111 5.47 2.99 3.18
CA LEU A 111 5.95 1.75 2.63
C LEU A 111 7.43 1.66 2.70
N ALA A 112 8.28 1.32 2.40
CA ALA A 112 9.70 1.23 2.15
C ALA A 112 10.02 -0.18 1.68
N VAL A 113 10.58 -0.33 0.54
CA VAL A 113 10.99 -1.61 -0.03
C VAL A 113 12.47 -1.51 -0.36
N THR A 114 13.23 -2.48 0.07
CA THR A 114 14.67 -2.57 -0.26
C THR A 114 14.96 -3.99 -0.72
N GLY A 115 15.53 -4.13 -1.90
CA GLY A 115 15.80 -5.40 -2.56
C GLY A 115 15.13 -5.49 -3.92
N ASP A 116 15.28 -6.61 -4.57
CA ASP A 116 14.88 -6.77 -5.96
C ASP A 116 13.64 -7.64 -6.13
N SER A 117 12.87 -7.36 -7.18
CA SER A 117 11.75 -8.21 -7.63
C SER A 117 10.64 -8.44 -6.59
N ASN A 118 10.45 -7.51 -5.65
CA ASN A 118 9.36 -7.58 -4.72
C ASN A 118 8.03 -7.14 -5.38
N THR A 119 6.94 -7.82 -5.03
CA THR A 119 5.59 -7.53 -5.52
C THR A 119 4.66 -7.23 -4.37
N LEU A 120 4.07 -6.05 -4.37
CA LEU A 120 3.22 -5.57 -3.29
C LEU A 120 1.88 -5.09 -3.83
N ALA A 121 0.81 -5.51 -3.18
CA ALA A 121 -0.55 -5.09 -3.49
C ALA A 121 -1.25 -4.60 -2.21
N PHE A 122 -1.75 -3.39 -2.25
CA PHE A 122 -2.52 -2.78 -1.16
C PHE A 122 -3.90 -2.40 -1.65
N ASN A 123 -4.89 -2.96 -0.98
CA ASN A 123 -6.29 -2.68 -1.25
C ASN A 123 -6.92 -2.14 0.03
N GLN A 124 -7.43 -0.92 0.00
CA GLN A 124 -8.06 -0.30 1.15
C GLN A 124 -9.38 0.33 0.77
N GLY A 125 -10.46 -0.03 1.47
CA GLY A 125 -11.79 0.47 1.14
C GLY A 125 -12.32 0.01 -0.22
N THR A 126 -11.81 -1.09 -0.75
CA THR A 126 -12.21 -1.60 -2.06
C THR A 126 -13.55 -2.33 -2.05
N ALA A 127 -13.97 -2.84 -0.91
CA ALA A 127 -15.25 -3.53 -0.74
C ALA A 127 -16.12 -2.95 0.37
N ALA A 128 -15.53 -2.35 1.39
CA ALA A 128 -16.21 -1.71 2.52
C ALA A 128 -15.38 -0.54 3.05
N SER A 129 -15.97 0.31 3.89
CA SER A 129 -15.28 1.45 4.52
C SER A 129 -14.00 1.00 5.23
N ALA A 130 -12.97 1.85 5.18
CA ALA A 130 -11.69 1.66 5.84
C ALA A 130 -11.19 3.01 6.39
N THR A 131 -12.04 3.74 7.09
CA THR A 131 -11.70 5.04 7.66
C THR A 131 -10.73 4.91 8.82
N GLY A 132 -9.83 5.88 9.00
CA GLY A 132 -8.87 5.87 10.10
C GLY A 132 -7.77 4.81 9.99
N ALA A 133 -7.60 4.19 8.84
CA ALA A 133 -6.61 3.12 8.69
C ALA A 133 -5.17 3.67 8.58
N THR A 134 -4.27 3.06 9.29
CA THR A 134 -2.82 3.34 9.23
C THR A 134 -2.08 2.07 8.86
N GLN A 135 -1.21 2.12 7.90
CA GLN A 135 -0.30 1.02 7.56
C GLN A 135 1.14 1.52 7.59
N THR A 136 2.02 0.74 8.14
CA THR A 136 3.46 0.91 8.00
C THR A 136 4.02 -0.42 7.57
N ILE A 137 4.70 -0.48 6.47
CA ILE A 137 5.24 -1.73 5.93
C ILE A 137 6.70 -1.49 5.59
N THR A 138 7.53 -2.41 5.94
CA THR A 138 8.94 -2.40 5.55
C THR A 138 9.29 -3.78 5.06
N ILE A 139 9.82 -3.89 3.86
CA ILE A 139 10.32 -5.14 3.29
C ILE A 139 11.79 -4.97 2.98
N THR A 140 12.59 -5.90 3.43
CA THR A 140 14.03 -5.96 3.13
C THR A 140 14.36 -7.37 2.65
N GLY A 141 14.87 -7.49 1.44
CA GLY A 141 15.16 -8.75 0.77
C GLY A 141 14.48 -8.84 -0.59
N ASP A 142 14.68 -9.94 -1.26
CA ASP A 142 14.31 -10.10 -2.66
C ASP A 142 13.08 -11.01 -2.83
N THR A 143 12.37 -10.81 -3.92
CA THR A 143 11.29 -11.71 -4.38
C THR A 143 10.15 -11.93 -3.38
N ASN A 144 9.95 -11.02 -2.45
CA ASN A 144 8.83 -11.09 -1.53
C ASN A 144 7.52 -10.69 -2.21
N THR A 145 6.44 -11.36 -1.85
CA THR A 145 5.07 -11.02 -2.29
C THR A 145 4.22 -10.66 -1.08
N LEU A 146 3.65 -9.47 -1.08
CA LEU A 146 2.73 -9.03 -0.04
C LEU A 146 1.40 -8.58 -0.63
N THR A 147 0.32 -9.13 -0.13
CA THR A 147 -1.04 -8.64 -0.37
C THR A 147 -1.67 -8.20 0.95
N SER A 148 -2.12 -6.96 1.03
CA SER A 148 -2.79 -6.41 2.21
C SER A 148 -4.12 -5.81 1.80
N THR A 149 -5.21 -6.36 2.34
CA THR A 149 -6.57 -5.86 2.11
C THR A 149 -7.16 -5.37 3.43
N ILE A 150 -7.65 -4.13 3.44
CA ILE A 150 -8.30 -3.49 4.59
C ILE A 150 -9.67 -2.99 4.16
N ASN A 151 -10.71 -3.59 4.73
CA ASN A 151 -12.11 -3.20 4.59
C ASN A 151 -12.75 -3.07 5.98
N ALA A 152 -12.04 -2.48 6.93
CA ALA A 152 -12.49 -2.23 8.28
C ALA A 152 -11.96 -0.87 8.75
N ASP A 153 -12.72 -0.22 9.63
CA ASP A 153 -12.33 1.07 10.18
C ASP A 153 -11.32 0.92 11.34
N ASP A 154 -10.58 2.00 11.63
CA ASP A 154 -9.63 2.10 12.74
C ASP A 154 -8.59 0.96 12.78
N VAL A 155 -8.08 0.61 11.63
CA VAL A 155 -7.06 -0.43 11.50
C VAL A 155 -5.66 0.15 11.69
N VAL A 156 -4.87 -0.48 12.52
CA VAL A 156 -3.44 -0.16 12.67
C VAL A 156 -2.60 -1.38 12.35
N ASN A 157 -1.82 -1.29 11.30
CA ASN A 157 -0.93 -2.36 10.87
C ASN A 157 0.53 -1.93 10.90
N THR A 158 1.36 -2.79 11.42
CA THR A 158 2.81 -2.70 11.26
C THR A 158 3.32 -4.05 10.79
N LYS A 159 3.98 -4.07 9.65
CA LYS A 159 4.55 -5.30 9.07
C LYS A 159 6.01 -5.04 8.71
N THR A 160 6.90 -5.82 9.28
CA THR A 160 8.31 -5.80 8.92
C THR A 160 8.69 -7.20 8.44
N ILE A 161 9.15 -7.29 7.21
CA ILE A 161 9.55 -8.54 6.57
C ILE A 161 11.03 -8.41 6.20
N ALA A 162 11.85 -9.32 6.71
CA ALA A 162 13.26 -9.41 6.41
C ALA A 162 13.60 -10.82 5.91
N GLY A 163 14.11 -10.93 4.69
CA GLY A 163 14.44 -12.19 4.02
C GLY A 163 13.79 -12.29 2.64
N ASP A 164 14.05 -13.38 1.97
CA ASP A 164 13.74 -13.55 0.55
C ASP A 164 12.59 -14.53 0.30
N GLY A 165 11.84 -14.30 -0.77
CA GLY A 165 10.85 -15.25 -1.27
C GLY A 165 9.66 -15.47 -0.34
N ASN A 166 9.38 -14.57 0.58
CA ASN A 166 8.24 -14.70 1.47
C ASN A 166 6.93 -14.31 0.77
N THR A 167 5.85 -15.03 1.05
CA THR A 167 4.50 -14.74 0.58
C THR A 167 3.60 -14.43 1.76
N ILE A 168 3.09 -13.21 1.81
CA ILE A 168 2.25 -12.74 2.90
C ILE A 168 0.91 -12.25 2.36
N THR A 169 -0.18 -12.76 2.93
CA THR A 169 -1.53 -12.29 2.64
C THR A 169 -2.22 -11.89 3.95
N THR A 170 -2.72 -10.67 4.01
CA THR A 170 -3.52 -10.20 5.15
C THR A 170 -4.83 -9.64 4.67
N VAL A 171 -5.92 -10.06 5.29
CA VAL A 171 -7.27 -9.56 5.06
C VAL A 171 -7.87 -9.11 6.38
N GLN A 172 -8.27 -7.85 6.45
CA GLN A 172 -8.94 -7.25 7.59
C GLN A 172 -10.29 -6.72 7.12
N ASP A 173 -11.34 -7.37 7.56
CA ASP A 173 -12.71 -7.11 7.12
C ASP A 173 -13.68 -7.19 8.31
N GLY A 174 -14.75 -6.43 8.27
CA GLY A 174 -15.79 -6.44 9.30
C GLY A 174 -15.76 -5.20 10.19
N THR A 175 -15.85 -5.38 11.52
CA THR A 175 -15.88 -4.26 12.46
C THR A 175 -14.54 -3.55 12.61
N ALA A 176 -14.59 -2.33 13.13
CA ALA A 176 -13.43 -1.51 13.43
C ALA A 176 -12.44 -2.14 14.42
N GLY A 177 -11.20 -1.63 14.43
CA GLY A 177 -10.18 -2.01 15.41
C GLY A 177 -9.48 -3.33 15.13
N LYS A 178 -9.23 -3.66 13.88
CA LYS A 178 -8.45 -4.84 13.50
C LYS A 178 -6.98 -4.49 13.34
N ASN A 179 -6.13 -5.06 14.19
CA ASN A 179 -4.74 -4.68 14.25
C ASN A 179 -3.81 -5.86 13.99
N ILE A 180 -2.77 -5.62 13.20
CA ILE A 180 -1.70 -6.58 12.95
C ILE A 180 -0.34 -5.94 13.25
N GLU A 181 0.40 -6.51 14.20
CA GLU A 181 1.82 -6.28 14.37
C GLU A 181 2.55 -7.55 13.92
N MET A 182 3.30 -7.47 12.82
CA MET A 182 4.01 -8.63 12.27
C MET A 182 5.50 -8.31 12.11
N LEU A 183 6.31 -9.18 12.66
CA LEU A 183 7.75 -9.24 12.40
C LEU A 183 8.06 -10.64 11.85
N LEU A 184 8.47 -10.69 10.61
CA LEU A 184 8.93 -11.90 9.95
C LEU A 184 10.41 -11.78 9.60
N THR A 185 11.18 -12.76 10.02
CA THR A 185 12.59 -12.88 9.64
C THR A 185 12.82 -14.29 9.09
N GLY A 186 13.39 -14.40 7.89
CA GLY A 186 13.67 -15.68 7.24
C GLY A 186 13.09 -15.76 5.85
N ASN A 187 13.33 -16.86 5.17
CA ASN A 187 13.09 -16.98 3.74
C ASN A 187 11.97 -17.97 3.42
N THR A 188 11.33 -17.79 2.29
CA THR A 188 10.35 -18.72 1.69
C THR A 188 9.17 -19.09 2.61
N ASN A 189 8.79 -18.19 3.50
CA ASN A 189 7.64 -18.40 4.36
C ASN A 189 6.33 -18.01 3.64
N THR A 190 5.26 -18.72 3.96
CA THR A 190 3.91 -18.39 3.53
C THR A 190 3.07 -18.05 4.75
N ILE A 191 2.58 -16.82 4.83
CA ILE A 191 1.77 -16.34 5.95
C ILE A 191 0.42 -15.85 5.42
N THR A 192 -0.66 -16.37 5.99
CA THR A 192 -2.02 -15.93 5.72
C THR A 192 -2.67 -15.50 7.02
N VAL A 193 -3.16 -14.27 7.08
CA VAL A 193 -3.89 -13.74 8.23
C VAL A 193 -5.25 -13.24 7.76
N ASN A 194 -6.31 -13.78 8.34
CA ASN A 194 -7.67 -13.34 8.13
C ASN A 194 -8.26 -12.85 9.45
N GLN A 195 -8.59 -11.56 9.53
CA GLN A 195 -9.34 -10.95 10.61
C GLN A 195 -10.69 -10.52 10.06
N LYS A 196 -11.72 -11.33 10.28
CA LYS A 196 -13.06 -11.16 9.68
C LYS A 196 -14.19 -11.18 10.71
N SER A 197 -13.90 -10.80 11.94
CA SER A 197 -14.93 -10.69 12.96
C SER A 197 -15.83 -9.49 12.71
N THR A 198 -17.12 -9.68 12.81
CA THR A 198 -18.14 -8.62 12.74
C THR A 198 -18.57 -8.10 14.11
N THR A 199 -18.06 -8.66 15.19
CA THR A 199 -18.47 -8.32 16.56
C THR A 199 -17.32 -7.96 17.49
N ASN A 200 -16.08 -8.30 17.13
CA ASN A 200 -14.93 -8.15 18.01
C ASN A 200 -13.82 -7.33 17.37
N VAL A 201 -13.08 -6.62 18.22
CA VAL A 201 -11.76 -6.09 17.87
C VAL A 201 -10.79 -7.27 17.79
N ASP A 202 -10.08 -7.41 16.67
CA ASP A 202 -9.11 -8.45 16.48
C ASP A 202 -7.68 -7.87 16.55
N THR A 203 -6.86 -8.42 17.40
CA THR A 203 -5.45 -8.03 17.50
C THR A 203 -4.58 -9.24 17.29
N LEU A 204 -3.60 -9.12 16.40
CA LEU A 204 -2.57 -10.11 16.16
C LEU A 204 -1.20 -9.51 16.41
N LYS A 205 -0.41 -10.19 17.20
CA LYS A 205 1.03 -9.98 17.27
C LYS A 205 1.74 -11.25 16.84
N LEU A 206 2.41 -11.21 15.70
CA LEU A 206 3.16 -12.32 15.14
C LEU A 206 4.64 -11.96 15.07
N ASN A 207 5.46 -12.70 15.76
CA ASN A 207 6.91 -12.67 15.61
C ASN A 207 7.35 -14.05 15.15
N SER A 208 7.90 -14.15 13.95
CA SER A 208 8.34 -15.40 13.37
C SER A 208 9.76 -15.27 12.84
N THR A 209 10.62 -16.17 13.29
CA THR A 209 11.97 -16.35 12.74
C THR A 209 12.06 -17.77 12.19
N SER A 210 11.83 -17.93 10.90
CA SER A 210 11.69 -19.25 10.28
C SER A 210 12.04 -19.21 8.79
N THR A 211 12.28 -20.37 8.24
CA THR A 211 12.46 -20.57 6.79
C THR A 211 11.59 -21.72 6.33
N GLY A 212 10.87 -21.52 5.22
CA GLY A 212 10.00 -22.52 4.63
C GLY A 212 8.74 -22.84 5.45
N SER A 213 8.32 -21.96 6.34
CA SER A 213 7.15 -22.17 7.20
C SER A 213 5.87 -21.71 6.54
N THR A 214 4.78 -22.44 6.82
CA THR A 214 3.42 -22.00 6.48
C THR A 214 2.66 -21.70 7.77
N ILE A 215 2.14 -20.48 7.88
CA ILE A 215 1.38 -20.02 9.04
C ILE A 215 0.04 -19.50 8.52
N THR A 216 -1.07 -20.05 9.03
CA THR A 216 -2.41 -19.56 8.76
C THR A 216 -3.09 -19.17 10.06
N ILE A 217 -3.56 -17.94 10.15
CA ILE A 217 -4.23 -17.38 11.32
C ILE A 217 -5.60 -16.86 10.88
N ASN A 218 -6.64 -17.38 11.51
CA ASN A 218 -8.00 -16.96 11.27
C ASN A 218 -8.61 -16.46 12.58
N GLN A 219 -8.98 -15.19 12.61
CA GLN A 219 -9.71 -14.54 13.71
C GLN A 219 -11.09 -14.13 13.19
N CYS A 220 -12.09 -14.95 13.49
CA CYS A 220 -13.43 -14.84 12.95
C CYS A 220 -14.47 -15.04 14.05
N ASN A 221 -15.72 -14.69 13.78
CA ASN A 221 -16.81 -14.96 14.73
C ASN A 221 -16.96 -16.46 14.98
N ALA A 222 -17.30 -16.82 16.22
CA ALA A 222 -17.63 -18.20 16.54
C ALA A 222 -18.79 -18.69 15.64
N GLY A 223 -18.53 -19.72 14.85
CA GLY A 223 -19.51 -20.33 13.94
C GLY A 223 -19.72 -19.59 12.61
N GLY A 224 -18.96 -18.51 12.34
CA GLY A 224 -18.97 -17.80 11.08
C GLY A 224 -17.88 -18.26 10.10
N PRO A 225 -18.06 -18.03 8.81
CA PRO A 225 -16.98 -18.27 7.84
C PRO A 225 -15.84 -17.27 8.01
N CYS A 226 -14.65 -17.71 7.86
CA CYS A 226 -13.46 -16.89 7.62
C CYS A 226 -13.32 -16.57 6.12
#